data_fce76a74f2806960b23ba2161c901aeb
#
_entry.id   fce76a74f2806960b23ba2161c901aeb
#
_cell.length_a   1.000
_cell.length_b   1.000
_cell.length_c   1.000
_cell.angle_alpha   90.00
_cell.angle_beta   90.00
_cell.angle_gamma   90.00
#
_symmetry.space_group_name_H-M   'P 1'
#
loop_
_entity.id
_entity.type
_entity.pdbx_description
1 polymer ?
#
loop_
_entity_poly.entity_id
_entity_poly.type
_entity_poly.pdbx_seq_one_letter_code
_entity_poly.pdbx_strand_id
1 'polypeptide(L)'
;MSCVNVRGCPIGEGRPKTILPIVEGTEAAILEKAAQFSTLQADCVEWRVDYFEGARAPGAVARCLAKMRVILRDKLLLVTFRTKTEGGEQALSHPEYLSFLSLILDTDCADLLDIEFFTAGADLPKLVEQAHSTGVAVVCSSHDFAKTPPRAELVCRMVQMQQAGADLPKLAVMPQSRTDVLELLAATAEMAEHHPETPVITMSMGALGAVSRLAGETFGSAMTFANPGQASAPGQVSLDIVNEVLDALHL
;
A
#
# COMPACT_ATOMS: atom_id res chain seq x y z
N MET A 1 -8.17 -16.52 -8.07
CA MET A 1 -7.91 -15.42 -7.09
C MET A 1 -9.02 -14.39 -7.24
N SER A 2 -9.44 -13.76 -6.17
CA SER A 2 -10.37 -12.63 -6.24
C SER A 2 -9.69 -11.41 -6.87
N CYS A 3 -10.49 -10.54 -7.47
CA CYS A 3 -10.01 -9.33 -8.13
C CYS A 3 -10.81 -8.13 -7.61
N VAL A 4 -10.12 -7.06 -7.27
CA VAL A 4 -10.72 -5.77 -6.93
C VAL A 4 -10.52 -4.81 -8.09
N ASN A 5 -11.61 -4.33 -8.67
CA ASN A 5 -11.54 -3.38 -9.78
C ASN A 5 -11.57 -1.95 -9.25
N VAL A 6 -10.48 -1.22 -9.39
CA VAL A 6 -10.35 0.18 -8.99
C VAL A 6 -10.11 1.03 -10.24
N ARG A 7 -11.02 1.92 -10.59
CA ARG A 7 -10.96 2.77 -11.82
C ARG A 7 -10.69 1.98 -13.10
N GLY A 8 -11.22 0.78 -13.22
CA GLY A 8 -10.97 -0.09 -14.39
C GLY A 8 -9.63 -0.84 -14.34
N CYS A 9 -8.84 -0.68 -13.29
CA CYS A 9 -7.62 -1.46 -13.07
C CYS A 9 -7.94 -2.71 -12.22
N PRO A 10 -7.80 -3.93 -12.75
CA PRO A 10 -8.03 -5.16 -11.99
C PRO A 10 -6.83 -5.48 -11.10
N ILE A 11 -6.98 -5.37 -9.79
CA ILE A 11 -5.95 -5.72 -8.80
C ILE A 11 -6.22 -7.14 -8.30
N GLY A 12 -5.24 -8.03 -8.41
CA GLY A 12 -5.36 -9.46 -8.09
C GLY A 12 -5.56 -10.36 -9.31
N GLU A 13 -5.64 -9.79 -10.51
CA GLU A 13 -5.67 -10.52 -11.77
C GLU A 13 -4.47 -10.15 -12.63
N GLY A 14 -3.84 -11.18 -13.22
CA GLY A 14 -2.63 -11.06 -14.02
C GLY A 14 -1.44 -10.56 -13.21
N ARG A 15 -0.50 -9.89 -13.87
CA ARG A 15 0.71 -9.33 -13.28
C ARG A 15 0.41 -8.42 -12.07
N PRO A 16 1.15 -8.54 -10.95
CA PRO A 16 1.05 -7.63 -9.81
C PRO A 16 1.19 -6.17 -10.22
N LYS A 17 0.34 -5.30 -9.67
CA LYS A 17 0.39 -3.86 -9.99
C LYS A 17 1.56 -3.19 -9.27
N THR A 18 2.26 -2.32 -9.97
CA THR A 18 3.43 -1.61 -9.46
C THR A 18 3.05 -0.28 -8.81
N ILE A 19 3.64 0.01 -7.64
CA ILE A 19 3.39 1.22 -6.85
C ILE A 19 4.67 2.04 -6.75
N LEU A 20 4.59 3.35 -7.01
CA LEU A 20 5.67 4.31 -6.78
C LEU A 20 5.32 5.26 -5.64
N PRO A 21 6.07 5.26 -4.52
CA PRO A 21 5.81 6.13 -3.39
C PRO A 21 6.40 7.53 -3.59
N ILE A 22 5.60 8.57 -3.28
CA ILE A 22 6.04 9.96 -3.14
C ILE A 22 6.25 10.25 -1.66
N VAL A 23 7.48 10.59 -1.29
CA VAL A 23 7.96 10.85 0.08
C VAL A 23 8.56 12.26 0.21
N GLU A 24 7.98 13.23 -0.48
CA GLU A 24 8.46 14.61 -0.52
C GLU A 24 7.81 15.47 0.58
N GLY A 25 8.57 16.44 1.11
CA GLY A 25 8.12 17.30 2.22
C GLY A 25 7.30 18.50 1.79
N THR A 26 7.50 19.05 0.58
CA THR A 26 6.82 20.26 0.13
C THR A 26 5.82 20.00 -0.98
N GLU A 27 4.75 20.82 -1.05
CA GLU A 27 3.75 20.69 -2.11
C GLU A 27 4.37 20.76 -3.51
N ALA A 28 5.34 21.67 -3.72
CA ALA A 28 6.00 21.81 -5.01
C ALA A 28 6.74 20.53 -5.42
N ALA A 29 7.53 19.94 -4.51
CA ALA A 29 8.26 18.70 -4.77
C ALA A 29 7.31 17.50 -4.95
N ILE A 30 6.21 17.43 -4.20
CA ILE A 30 5.17 16.40 -4.37
C ILE A 30 4.59 16.45 -5.78
N LEU A 31 4.19 17.64 -6.25
CA LEU A 31 3.58 17.81 -7.58
C LEU A 31 4.58 17.57 -8.71
N GLU A 32 5.84 17.98 -8.53
CA GLU A 32 6.91 17.68 -9.49
C GLU A 32 7.13 16.16 -9.59
N LYS A 33 7.18 15.46 -8.44
CA LYS A 33 7.33 14.02 -8.42
C LYS A 33 6.11 13.30 -9.03
N ALA A 34 4.90 13.78 -8.75
CA ALA A 34 3.68 13.27 -9.37
C ALA A 34 3.72 13.42 -10.90
N ALA A 35 4.20 14.56 -11.41
CA ALA A 35 4.37 14.78 -12.85
C ALA A 35 5.41 13.82 -13.47
N GLN A 36 6.53 13.58 -12.80
CA GLN A 36 7.51 12.57 -13.23
C GLN A 36 6.88 11.17 -13.27
N PHE A 37 6.17 10.77 -12.20
CA PHE A 37 5.58 9.42 -12.10
C PHE A 37 4.41 9.20 -13.06
N SER A 38 3.71 10.27 -13.47
CA SER A 38 2.63 10.16 -14.45
C SER A 38 3.08 9.61 -15.80
N THR A 39 4.36 9.74 -16.13
CA THR A 39 4.96 9.28 -17.40
C THR A 39 5.61 7.90 -17.32
N LEU A 40 5.80 7.35 -16.11
CA LEU A 40 6.46 6.06 -15.92
C LEU A 40 5.47 4.89 -16.09
N GLN A 41 6.01 3.70 -16.39
CA GLN A 41 5.22 2.46 -16.51
C GLN A 41 4.94 1.86 -15.12
N ALA A 42 4.20 2.59 -14.31
CA ALA A 42 3.67 2.13 -13.03
C ALA A 42 2.15 2.24 -13.02
N ASP A 43 1.47 1.38 -12.27
CA ASP A 43 0.01 1.32 -12.22
C ASP A 43 -0.55 2.29 -11.17
N CYS A 44 0.16 2.48 -10.06
CA CYS A 44 -0.27 3.22 -8.90
C CYS A 44 0.80 4.18 -8.40
N VAL A 45 0.39 5.35 -7.93
CA VAL A 45 1.24 6.27 -7.16
C VAL A 45 0.72 6.32 -5.73
N GLU A 46 1.59 6.05 -4.76
CA GLU A 46 1.29 6.24 -3.36
C GLU A 46 1.74 7.63 -2.92
N TRP A 47 0.87 8.41 -2.29
CA TRP A 47 1.28 9.63 -1.60
C TRP A 47 1.44 9.37 -0.09
N ARG A 48 2.66 9.46 0.42
CA ARG A 48 3.02 9.36 1.83
C ARG A 48 2.85 10.72 2.50
N VAL A 49 1.65 10.98 3.02
CA VAL A 49 1.28 12.27 3.60
C VAL A 49 2.04 12.57 4.90
N ASP A 50 2.51 11.55 5.58
CA ASP A 50 3.32 11.70 6.79
C ASP A 50 4.66 12.42 6.57
N TYR A 51 5.19 12.46 5.34
CA TYR A 51 6.35 13.27 4.96
C TYR A 51 6.00 14.73 4.70
N PHE A 52 4.75 15.03 4.36
CA PHE A 52 4.34 16.38 3.96
C PHE A 52 4.37 17.35 5.15
N GLU A 53 5.17 18.42 5.06
CA GLU A 53 5.28 19.46 6.10
C GLU A 53 3.95 20.17 6.37
N GLY A 54 3.12 20.28 5.35
CA GLY A 54 1.78 20.88 5.42
C GLY A 54 0.67 19.93 5.89
N ALA A 55 0.98 18.69 6.31
CA ALA A 55 -0.03 17.67 6.64
C ALA A 55 -1.05 18.12 7.71
N ARG A 56 -0.64 19.02 8.62
CA ARG A 56 -1.50 19.57 9.69
C ARG A 56 -2.07 20.96 9.36
N ALA A 57 -1.69 21.55 8.23
CA ALA A 57 -2.19 22.87 7.85
C ALA A 57 -3.62 22.78 7.27
N PRO A 58 -4.56 23.63 7.69
CA PRO A 58 -5.94 23.54 7.23
C PRO A 58 -6.08 23.54 5.72
N GLY A 59 -6.71 22.50 5.17
CA GLY A 59 -6.99 22.34 3.75
C GLY A 59 -5.78 22.11 2.84
N ALA A 60 -4.55 22.04 3.38
CA ALA A 60 -3.35 21.85 2.55
C ALA A 60 -3.32 20.45 1.90
N VAL A 61 -3.69 19.41 2.64
CA VAL A 61 -3.78 18.03 2.15
C VAL A 61 -4.80 17.95 1.00
N ALA A 62 -6.01 18.45 1.19
CA ALA A 62 -7.06 18.42 0.17
C ALA A 62 -6.65 19.17 -1.11
N ARG A 63 -6.03 20.35 -0.98
CA ARG A 63 -5.54 21.14 -2.14
C ARG A 63 -4.43 20.40 -2.89
N CYS A 64 -3.47 19.80 -2.18
CA CYS A 64 -2.38 19.04 -2.79
C CYS A 64 -2.94 17.81 -3.52
N LEU A 65 -3.84 17.06 -2.87
CA LEU A 65 -4.47 15.87 -3.41
C LEU A 65 -5.26 16.17 -4.70
N ALA A 66 -6.04 17.24 -4.72
CA ALA A 66 -6.77 17.66 -5.92
C ALA A 66 -5.81 17.97 -7.10
N LYS A 67 -4.69 18.65 -6.85
CA LYS A 67 -3.67 18.89 -7.88
C LYS A 67 -2.99 17.60 -8.35
N MET A 68 -2.65 16.68 -7.43
CA MET A 68 -2.10 15.38 -7.77
C MET A 68 -3.05 14.58 -8.65
N ARG A 69 -4.36 14.57 -8.34
CA ARG A 69 -5.36 13.87 -9.14
C ARG A 69 -5.38 14.35 -10.59
N VAL A 70 -5.31 15.67 -10.81
CA VAL A 70 -5.24 16.25 -12.16
C VAL A 70 -3.97 15.81 -12.91
N ILE A 71 -2.83 15.77 -12.24
CA ILE A 71 -1.54 15.39 -12.83
C ILE A 71 -1.50 13.89 -13.16
N LEU A 72 -1.94 13.05 -12.23
CA LEU A 72 -1.84 11.59 -12.34
C LEU A 72 -2.89 10.97 -13.28
N ARG A 73 -3.97 11.71 -13.60
CA ARG A 73 -5.02 11.29 -14.56
C ARG A 73 -5.52 9.86 -14.32
N ASP A 74 -5.02 8.91 -15.12
CA ASP A 74 -5.50 7.54 -15.18
C ASP A 74 -4.77 6.59 -14.22
N LYS A 75 -3.67 7.03 -13.58
CA LYS A 75 -2.98 6.21 -12.59
C LYS A 75 -3.78 6.14 -11.30
N LEU A 76 -3.75 4.99 -10.64
CA LEU A 76 -4.31 4.85 -9.30
C LEU A 76 -3.57 5.76 -8.32
N LEU A 77 -4.31 6.40 -7.43
CA LEU A 77 -3.77 7.22 -6.35
C LEU A 77 -4.11 6.59 -5.00
N LEU A 78 -3.10 5.99 -4.38
CA LEU A 78 -3.14 5.48 -3.01
C LEU A 78 -2.72 6.60 -2.06
N VAL A 79 -3.56 6.93 -1.08
CA VAL A 79 -3.22 7.91 -0.05
C VAL A 79 -2.90 7.18 1.26
N THR A 80 -1.72 7.45 1.80
CA THR A 80 -1.20 6.81 3.00
C THR A 80 -0.73 7.85 4.02
N PHE A 81 -1.25 7.80 5.23
CA PHE A 81 -0.60 8.41 6.39
C PHE A 81 -0.01 7.29 7.24
N ARG A 82 1.28 7.06 7.11
CA ARG A 82 1.99 6.10 7.94
C ARG A 82 2.29 6.74 9.30
N THR A 83 1.75 6.16 10.37
CA THR A 83 2.02 6.65 11.72
C THR A 83 3.43 6.28 12.18
N LYS A 84 3.94 7.04 13.13
CA LYS A 84 5.28 6.79 13.69
C LYS A 84 5.40 5.40 14.34
N THR A 85 4.31 4.84 14.84
CA THR A 85 4.24 3.49 15.40
C THR A 85 4.48 2.40 14.37
N GLU A 86 4.15 2.64 13.11
CA GLU A 86 4.39 1.74 11.98
C GLU A 86 5.47 2.27 11.01
N GLY A 87 6.43 3.05 11.53
CA GLY A 87 7.63 3.47 10.80
C GLY A 87 7.46 4.71 9.92
N GLY A 88 6.44 5.53 10.17
CA GLY A 88 6.26 6.82 9.50
C GLY A 88 6.97 7.97 10.22
N GLU A 89 6.89 9.17 9.61
CA GLU A 89 7.59 10.37 10.09
C GLU A 89 6.83 11.09 11.20
N GLN A 90 5.49 11.07 11.18
CA GLN A 90 4.66 11.84 12.10
C GLN A 90 3.78 10.92 12.96
N ALA A 91 3.57 11.32 14.22
CA ALA A 91 2.61 10.69 15.11
C ALA A 91 1.26 11.42 15.01
N LEU A 92 0.16 10.68 14.98
CA LEU A 92 -1.19 11.17 15.20
C LEU A 92 -1.77 10.48 16.43
N SER A 93 -2.54 11.20 17.22
CA SER A 93 -3.44 10.56 18.17
C SER A 93 -4.54 9.80 17.42
N HIS A 94 -5.19 8.84 18.07
CA HIS A 94 -6.26 8.06 17.43
C HIS A 94 -7.38 8.96 16.85
N PRO A 95 -7.91 9.98 17.54
CA PRO A 95 -8.91 10.89 16.96
C PRO A 95 -8.40 11.69 15.76
N GLU A 96 -7.12 12.14 15.79
CA GLU A 96 -6.50 12.84 14.66
C GLU A 96 -6.37 11.92 13.44
N TYR A 97 -6.01 10.64 13.66
CA TYR A 97 -5.90 9.65 12.60
C TYR A 97 -7.26 9.39 11.94
N LEU A 98 -8.33 9.18 12.73
CA LEU A 98 -9.68 9.01 12.19
C LEU A 98 -10.15 10.25 11.41
N SER A 99 -9.89 11.46 11.94
CA SER A 99 -10.22 12.71 11.28
C SER A 99 -9.46 12.88 9.96
N PHE A 100 -8.19 12.46 9.92
CA PHE A 100 -7.39 12.48 8.70
C PHE A 100 -7.98 11.55 7.63
N LEU A 101 -8.33 10.31 7.98
CA LEU A 101 -8.93 9.36 7.05
C LEU A 101 -10.25 9.89 6.48
N SER A 102 -11.12 10.44 7.32
CA SER A 102 -12.38 11.07 6.89
C SER A 102 -12.12 12.26 5.95
N LEU A 103 -11.11 13.11 6.25
CA LEU A 103 -10.73 14.23 5.38
C LEU A 103 -10.37 13.74 3.96
N ILE A 104 -9.63 12.64 3.84
CA ILE A 104 -9.25 12.10 2.52
C ILE A 104 -10.49 11.62 1.76
N LEU A 105 -11.40 10.91 2.43
CA LEU A 105 -12.64 10.41 1.82
C LEU A 105 -13.55 11.54 1.31
N ASP A 106 -13.55 12.68 1.99
CA ASP A 106 -14.33 13.86 1.60
C ASP A 106 -13.77 14.59 0.35
N THR A 107 -12.58 14.22 -0.14
CA THR A 107 -11.94 14.93 -1.29
C THR A 107 -12.36 14.40 -2.65
N ASP A 108 -12.91 13.19 -2.75
CA ASP A 108 -13.21 12.48 -4.02
C ASP A 108 -11.99 12.39 -4.97
N CYS A 109 -10.79 12.35 -4.41
CA CYS A 109 -9.54 12.36 -5.19
C CYS A 109 -8.73 11.07 -5.08
N ALA A 110 -8.89 10.30 -3.99
CA ALA A 110 -8.20 9.04 -3.76
C ALA A 110 -8.94 7.88 -4.43
N ASP A 111 -8.21 6.94 -4.99
CA ASP A 111 -8.75 5.67 -5.48
C ASP A 111 -8.61 4.57 -4.43
N LEU A 112 -7.53 4.65 -3.64
CA LEU A 112 -7.18 3.73 -2.58
C LEU A 112 -6.79 4.53 -1.32
N LEU A 113 -7.20 4.05 -0.14
CA LEU A 113 -6.83 4.61 1.15
C LEU A 113 -6.15 3.55 2.01
N ASP A 114 -4.92 3.82 2.48
CA ASP A 114 -4.24 2.95 3.44
C ASP A 114 -4.77 3.22 4.86
N ILE A 115 -5.28 2.18 5.51
CA ILE A 115 -5.77 2.20 6.89
C ILE A 115 -4.95 1.19 7.70
N GLU A 116 -4.23 1.67 8.71
CA GLU A 116 -3.43 0.82 9.59
C GLU A 116 -4.33 -0.03 10.51
N PHE A 117 -4.18 -1.34 10.43
CA PHE A 117 -5.00 -2.32 11.14
C PHE A 117 -5.03 -2.09 12.66
N PHE A 118 -3.85 -1.95 13.26
CA PHE A 118 -3.74 -1.77 14.71
C PHE A 118 -4.09 -0.35 15.16
N THR A 119 -3.78 0.67 14.36
CA THR A 119 -4.08 2.06 14.68
C THR A 119 -5.57 2.35 14.58
N ALA A 120 -6.27 1.79 13.59
CA ALA A 120 -7.72 1.90 13.46
C ALA A 120 -8.48 1.07 14.50
N GLY A 121 -7.94 -0.11 14.86
CA GLY A 121 -8.51 -0.96 15.90
C GLY A 121 -10.00 -1.27 15.69
N ALA A 122 -10.82 -1.00 16.68
CA ALA A 122 -12.27 -1.27 16.65
C ALA A 122 -13.05 -0.38 15.66
N ASP A 123 -12.48 0.74 15.20
CA ASP A 123 -13.12 1.64 14.22
C ASP A 123 -12.94 1.18 12.77
N LEU A 124 -12.08 0.18 12.51
CA LEU A 124 -11.75 -0.28 11.15
C LEU A 124 -13.00 -0.64 10.31
N PRO A 125 -13.97 -1.44 10.76
CA PRO A 125 -15.13 -1.79 9.94
C PRO A 125 -15.95 -0.55 9.51
N LYS A 126 -16.10 0.42 10.41
CA LYS A 126 -16.81 1.67 10.12
C LYS A 126 -16.06 2.53 9.11
N LEU A 127 -14.73 2.60 9.20
CA LEU A 127 -13.89 3.31 8.24
C LEU A 127 -13.93 2.68 6.85
N VAL A 128 -13.95 1.35 6.79
CA VAL A 128 -14.13 0.60 5.53
C VAL A 128 -15.48 0.91 4.89
N GLU A 129 -16.58 0.86 5.66
CA GLU A 129 -17.91 1.21 5.17
C GLU A 129 -17.96 2.66 4.67
N GLN A 130 -17.35 3.60 5.37
CA GLN A 130 -17.25 5.00 4.94
C GLN A 130 -16.45 5.11 3.63
N ALA A 131 -15.33 4.43 3.48
CA ALA A 131 -14.53 4.43 2.25
C ALA A 131 -15.33 3.87 1.07
N HIS A 132 -15.99 2.74 1.24
CA HIS A 132 -16.83 2.13 0.21
C HIS A 132 -17.99 3.02 -0.20
N SER A 133 -18.59 3.79 0.73
CA SER A 133 -19.68 4.73 0.42
C SER A 133 -19.24 5.88 -0.48
N THR A 134 -17.94 6.18 -0.53
CA THR A 134 -17.33 7.18 -1.42
C THR A 134 -16.65 6.56 -2.64
N GLY A 135 -16.73 5.24 -2.81
CA GLY A 135 -16.11 4.52 -3.94
C GLY A 135 -14.61 4.32 -3.83
N VAL A 136 -14.02 4.54 -2.64
CA VAL A 136 -12.58 4.36 -2.35
C VAL A 136 -12.33 2.95 -1.84
N ALA A 137 -11.39 2.22 -2.44
CA ALA A 137 -10.99 0.90 -1.98
C ALA A 137 -9.98 1.00 -0.81
N VAL A 138 -10.04 0.04 0.12
CA VAL A 138 -9.25 0.06 1.36
C VAL A 138 -8.08 -0.91 1.29
N VAL A 139 -6.87 -0.36 1.42
CA VAL A 139 -5.65 -1.11 1.74
C VAL A 139 -5.51 -1.15 3.26
N CYS A 140 -5.86 -2.27 3.89
CA CYS A 140 -5.68 -2.42 5.33
C CYS A 140 -4.29 -2.95 5.63
N SER A 141 -3.44 -2.15 6.29
CA SER A 141 -2.02 -2.41 6.39
C SER A 141 -1.54 -2.69 7.81
N SER A 142 -0.46 -3.48 7.91
CA SER A 142 0.32 -3.65 9.13
C SER A 142 1.80 -3.82 8.80
N HIS A 143 2.66 -3.13 9.57
CA HIS A 143 4.10 -3.11 9.37
C HIS A 143 4.81 -3.55 10.65
N ASP A 144 5.72 -4.53 10.51
CA ASP A 144 6.62 -4.95 11.59
C ASP A 144 8.07 -4.75 11.14
N PHE A 145 8.72 -3.71 11.64
CA PHE A 145 10.12 -3.39 11.32
C PHE A 145 11.13 -4.17 12.16
N ALA A 146 10.68 -4.94 13.14
CA ALA A 146 11.54 -5.69 14.05
C ALA A 146 11.72 -7.15 13.66
N LYS A 147 10.67 -7.79 13.14
CA LYS A 147 10.65 -9.24 12.89
C LYS A 147 9.65 -9.65 11.81
N THR A 148 9.70 -10.91 11.43
CA THR A 148 8.63 -11.61 10.71
C THR A 148 7.90 -12.51 11.70
N PRO A 149 6.61 -12.27 12.00
CA PRO A 149 5.79 -13.16 12.80
C PRO A 149 5.67 -14.56 12.18
N PRO A 150 5.33 -15.60 12.96
CA PRO A 150 5.04 -16.94 12.43
C PRO A 150 3.91 -16.90 11.38
N ARG A 151 3.95 -17.81 10.40
CA ARG A 151 3.00 -17.92 9.30
C ARG A 151 1.54 -17.86 9.76
N ALA A 152 1.18 -18.65 10.77
CA ALA A 152 -0.18 -18.69 11.29
C ALA A 152 -0.67 -17.32 11.81
N GLU A 153 0.22 -16.50 12.39
CA GLU A 153 -0.10 -15.13 12.82
C GLU A 153 -0.28 -14.20 11.62
N LEU A 154 0.58 -14.31 10.60
CA LEU A 154 0.48 -13.52 9.36
C LEU A 154 -0.86 -13.79 8.66
N VAL A 155 -1.21 -15.07 8.46
CA VAL A 155 -2.48 -15.49 7.86
C VAL A 155 -3.67 -15.00 8.70
N CYS A 156 -3.65 -15.24 10.01
CA CYS A 156 -4.71 -14.78 10.91
C CYS A 156 -4.95 -13.28 10.82
N ARG A 157 -3.87 -12.48 10.76
CA ARG A 157 -3.94 -11.02 10.63
C ARG A 157 -4.58 -10.60 9.31
N MET A 158 -4.19 -11.19 8.18
CA MET A 158 -4.80 -10.90 6.88
C MET A 158 -6.28 -11.32 6.81
N VAL A 159 -6.63 -12.47 7.37
CA VAL A 159 -8.03 -12.93 7.48
C VAL A 159 -8.86 -11.95 8.32
N GLN A 160 -8.33 -11.44 9.43
CA GLN A 160 -9.03 -10.43 10.23
C GLN A 160 -9.25 -9.12 9.46
N MET A 161 -8.29 -8.70 8.63
CA MET A 161 -8.45 -7.54 7.74
C MET A 161 -9.56 -7.79 6.69
N GLN A 162 -9.61 -8.99 6.08
CA GLN A 162 -10.71 -9.39 5.19
C GLN A 162 -12.07 -9.36 5.90
N GLN A 163 -12.13 -9.92 7.10
CA GLN A 163 -13.38 -9.95 7.90
C GLN A 163 -13.86 -8.55 8.32
N ALA A 164 -12.94 -7.60 8.43
CA ALA A 164 -13.27 -6.19 8.64
C ALA A 164 -13.74 -5.47 7.36
N GLY A 165 -13.75 -6.16 6.22
CA GLY A 165 -14.20 -5.65 4.92
C GLY A 165 -13.12 -5.01 4.06
N ALA A 166 -11.83 -5.10 4.42
CA ALA A 166 -10.74 -4.54 3.63
C ALA A 166 -10.66 -5.19 2.23
N ASP A 167 -10.46 -4.39 1.20
CA ASP A 167 -10.30 -4.86 -0.18
C ASP A 167 -8.93 -5.49 -0.43
N LEU A 168 -7.90 -4.95 0.22
CA LEU A 168 -6.49 -5.31 0.03
C LEU A 168 -5.77 -5.40 1.38
N PRO A 169 -5.84 -6.55 2.10
CA PRO A 169 -4.97 -6.79 3.24
C PRO A 169 -3.50 -6.66 2.88
N LYS A 170 -2.72 -5.89 3.66
CA LYS A 170 -1.31 -5.60 3.36
C LYS A 170 -0.42 -5.88 4.57
N LEU A 171 0.63 -6.68 4.37
CA LEU A 171 1.66 -6.93 5.36
C LEU A 171 3.06 -6.57 4.85
N ALA A 172 3.81 -5.83 5.66
CA ALA A 172 5.23 -5.58 5.45
C ALA A 172 6.00 -6.00 6.72
N VAL A 173 6.90 -6.97 6.60
CA VAL A 173 7.62 -7.56 7.74
C VAL A 173 9.13 -7.55 7.52
N MET A 174 9.91 -7.50 8.62
CA MET A 174 11.38 -7.48 8.56
C MET A 174 11.95 -8.88 8.79
N PRO A 175 12.57 -9.50 7.77
CA PRO A 175 13.20 -10.80 7.94
C PRO A 175 14.53 -10.67 8.68
N GLN A 176 14.77 -11.57 9.62
CA GLN A 176 16.05 -11.76 10.30
C GLN A 176 16.81 -12.96 9.71
N SER A 177 16.11 -13.82 8.96
CA SER A 177 16.66 -15.03 8.36
C SER A 177 16.01 -15.34 7.00
N ARG A 178 16.62 -16.25 6.23
CA ARG A 178 15.99 -16.77 5.00
C ARG A 178 14.68 -17.50 5.27
N THR A 179 14.56 -18.14 6.42
CA THR A 179 13.33 -18.81 6.85
C THR A 179 12.20 -17.81 7.03
N ASP A 180 12.46 -16.61 7.55
CA ASP A 180 11.46 -15.57 7.69
C ASP A 180 10.87 -15.12 6.34
N VAL A 181 11.71 -15.08 5.30
CA VAL A 181 11.24 -14.79 3.94
C VAL A 181 10.31 -15.90 3.44
N LEU A 182 10.68 -17.17 3.69
CA LEU A 182 9.86 -18.33 3.33
C LEU A 182 8.52 -18.34 4.12
N GLU A 183 8.53 -17.96 5.40
CA GLU A 183 7.29 -17.84 6.20
C GLU A 183 6.32 -16.84 5.59
N LEU A 184 6.81 -15.66 5.16
CA LEU A 184 5.95 -14.68 4.50
C LEU A 184 5.44 -15.19 3.15
N LEU A 185 6.29 -15.76 2.31
CA LEU A 185 5.88 -16.30 1.01
C LEU A 185 4.86 -17.44 1.18
N ALA A 186 5.06 -18.32 2.17
CA ALA A 186 4.12 -19.38 2.48
C ALA A 186 2.78 -18.83 2.99
N ALA A 187 2.79 -17.78 3.83
CA ALA A 187 1.57 -17.10 4.28
C ALA A 187 0.83 -16.47 3.10
N THR A 188 1.56 -15.88 2.15
CA THR A 188 0.98 -15.27 0.94
C THR A 188 0.30 -16.33 0.06
N ALA A 189 0.97 -17.46 -0.17
CA ALA A 189 0.41 -18.58 -0.93
C ALA A 189 -0.83 -19.18 -0.24
N GLU A 190 -0.78 -19.35 1.09
CA GLU A 190 -1.91 -19.83 1.88
C GLU A 190 -3.14 -18.91 1.75
N MET A 191 -2.94 -17.59 1.77
CA MET A 191 -4.03 -16.64 1.51
C MET A 191 -4.62 -16.81 0.12
N ALA A 192 -3.79 -16.91 -0.90
CA ALA A 192 -4.26 -17.06 -2.28
C ALA A 192 -5.02 -18.38 -2.52
N GLU A 193 -4.64 -19.47 -1.85
CA GLU A 193 -5.20 -20.80 -2.04
C GLU A 193 -6.40 -21.10 -1.13
N HIS A 194 -6.37 -20.60 0.12
CA HIS A 194 -7.34 -20.99 1.14
C HIS A 194 -8.21 -19.84 1.67
N HIS A 195 -7.85 -18.60 1.38
CA HIS A 195 -8.58 -17.39 1.79
C HIS A 195 -8.73 -16.41 0.62
N PRO A 196 -9.33 -16.85 -0.53
CA PRO A 196 -9.33 -16.09 -1.76
C PRO A 196 -10.40 -14.97 -1.81
N GLU A 197 -10.97 -14.56 -0.69
CA GLU A 197 -12.03 -13.56 -0.62
C GLU A 197 -11.59 -12.21 -1.15
N THR A 198 -10.34 -11.80 -0.86
CA THR A 198 -9.71 -10.58 -1.40
C THR A 198 -8.25 -10.85 -1.79
N PRO A 199 -7.71 -10.14 -2.79
CA PRO A 199 -6.27 -10.18 -3.06
C PRO A 199 -5.47 -9.56 -1.91
N VAL A 200 -4.23 -10.01 -1.71
CA VAL A 200 -3.37 -9.51 -0.64
C VAL A 200 -2.14 -8.80 -1.19
N ILE A 201 -1.53 -7.93 -0.39
CA ILE A 201 -0.27 -7.25 -0.67
C ILE A 201 0.72 -7.65 0.41
N THR A 202 1.79 -8.38 0.05
CA THR A 202 2.76 -8.83 1.04
C THR A 202 4.17 -8.51 0.62
N MET A 203 5.02 -8.15 1.59
CA MET A 203 6.43 -7.92 1.34
C MET A 203 7.30 -8.22 2.54
N SER A 204 8.39 -8.91 2.28
CA SER A 204 9.53 -9.03 3.19
C SER A 204 10.49 -7.88 2.92
N MET A 205 10.80 -7.08 3.94
CA MET A 205 11.59 -5.87 3.80
C MET A 205 13.11 -6.16 3.73
N GLY A 206 13.90 -5.14 3.42
CA GLY A 206 15.35 -5.26 3.33
C GLY A 206 15.82 -6.06 2.10
N ALA A 207 17.14 -6.14 1.94
CA ALA A 207 17.75 -6.82 0.80
C ALA A 207 17.46 -8.34 0.79
N LEU A 208 17.36 -8.95 1.98
CA LEU A 208 17.06 -10.38 2.12
C LEU A 208 15.66 -10.72 1.59
N GLY A 209 14.71 -9.81 1.77
CA GLY A 209 13.32 -9.97 1.36
C GLY A 209 13.00 -9.54 -0.09
N ALA A 210 13.98 -9.05 -0.86
CA ALA A 210 13.76 -8.48 -2.19
C ALA A 210 13.01 -9.42 -3.16
N VAL A 211 13.23 -10.74 -3.04
CA VAL A 211 12.55 -11.76 -3.85
C VAL A 211 11.02 -11.68 -3.70
N SER A 212 10.50 -11.36 -2.52
CA SER A 212 9.05 -11.25 -2.29
C SER A 212 8.38 -10.12 -3.10
N ARG A 213 9.16 -9.12 -3.52
CA ARG A 213 8.69 -8.00 -4.36
C ARG A 213 8.66 -8.37 -5.85
N LEU A 214 9.46 -9.36 -6.26
CA LEU A 214 9.65 -9.76 -7.65
C LEU A 214 8.81 -10.98 -8.03
N ALA A 215 8.53 -11.87 -7.08
CA ALA A 215 7.81 -13.12 -7.29
C ALA A 215 6.33 -13.04 -6.82
N GLY A 216 5.75 -11.82 -6.81
CA GLY A 216 4.41 -11.58 -6.26
C GLY A 216 3.33 -12.46 -6.92
N GLU A 217 3.29 -12.56 -8.24
CA GLU A 217 2.30 -13.35 -8.96
C GLU A 217 2.37 -14.84 -8.61
N THR A 218 3.60 -15.38 -8.53
CA THR A 218 3.82 -16.79 -8.18
C THR A 218 3.27 -17.18 -6.82
N PHE A 219 3.31 -16.25 -5.84
CA PHE A 219 2.88 -16.50 -4.47
C PHE A 219 1.52 -15.88 -4.13
N GLY A 220 0.92 -15.07 -5.02
CA GLY A 220 -0.40 -14.49 -4.82
C GLY A 220 -0.42 -13.07 -4.25
N SER A 221 0.71 -12.33 -4.25
CA SER A 221 0.72 -10.90 -3.89
C SER A 221 0.30 -10.05 -5.10
N ALA A 222 -0.75 -9.24 -4.94
CA ALA A 222 -1.39 -8.50 -6.02
C ALA A 222 -0.72 -7.18 -6.40
N MET A 223 0.11 -6.61 -5.52
CA MET A 223 0.81 -5.36 -5.78
C MET A 223 2.23 -5.39 -5.20
N THR A 224 3.12 -4.61 -5.81
CA THR A 224 4.51 -4.48 -5.34
C THR A 224 5.00 -3.04 -5.40
N PHE A 225 5.84 -2.65 -4.44
CA PHE A 225 6.46 -1.34 -4.37
C PHE A 225 7.81 -1.34 -5.08
N ALA A 226 7.97 -0.41 -6.01
CA ALA A 226 9.21 -0.17 -6.73
C ALA A 226 9.77 1.22 -6.40
N ASN A 227 11.01 1.47 -6.80
CA ASN A 227 11.59 2.81 -6.75
C ASN A 227 11.87 3.34 -8.18
N PRO A 228 11.76 4.66 -8.41
CA PRO A 228 12.03 5.25 -9.71
C PRO A 228 13.51 5.57 -9.95
N GLY A 229 14.44 4.99 -9.15
CA GLY A 229 15.89 5.24 -9.19
C GLY A 229 16.53 5.47 -7.82
N GLN A 230 15.80 6.03 -6.84
CA GLN A 230 16.24 6.14 -5.45
C GLN A 230 15.24 5.42 -4.54
N ALA A 231 15.73 4.48 -3.73
CA ALA A 231 14.88 3.70 -2.83
C ALA A 231 14.33 4.55 -1.69
N SER A 232 13.01 4.52 -1.49
CA SER A 232 12.31 5.15 -0.36
C SER A 232 12.19 4.22 0.87
N ALA A 233 12.55 2.95 0.71
CA ALA A 233 12.58 1.96 1.77
C ALA A 233 13.65 0.89 1.51
N PRO A 234 14.16 0.21 2.56
CA PRO A 234 15.15 -0.85 2.40
C PRO A 234 14.68 -2.00 1.49
N GLY A 235 15.52 -2.42 0.56
CA GLY A 235 15.25 -3.55 -0.33
C GLY A 235 14.28 -3.26 -1.48
N GLN A 236 13.93 -2.00 -1.74
CA GLN A 236 13.20 -1.64 -2.95
C GLN A 236 14.09 -1.83 -4.20
N VAL A 237 13.48 -2.41 -5.25
CA VAL A 237 14.10 -2.65 -6.55
C VAL A 237 13.62 -1.54 -7.51
N SER A 238 14.44 -1.19 -8.51
CA SER A 238 14.06 -0.18 -9.51
C SER A 238 12.84 -0.64 -10.32
N LEU A 239 12.01 0.32 -10.73
CA LEU A 239 10.78 0.04 -11.48
C LEU A 239 11.03 -0.77 -12.75
N ASP A 240 12.10 -0.44 -13.49
CA ASP A 240 12.44 -1.14 -14.73
C ASP A 240 12.74 -2.63 -14.47
N ILE A 241 13.58 -2.92 -13.46
CA ILE A 241 13.88 -4.31 -13.07
C ILE A 241 12.63 -5.03 -12.57
N VAL A 242 11.79 -4.35 -11.76
CA VAL A 242 10.52 -4.94 -11.30
C VAL A 242 9.66 -5.31 -12.50
N ASN A 243 9.46 -4.41 -13.46
CA ASN A 243 8.64 -4.66 -14.65
C ASN A 243 9.22 -5.81 -15.50
N GLU A 244 10.53 -5.80 -15.78
CA GLU A 244 11.20 -6.86 -16.53
C GLU A 244 11.00 -8.25 -15.89
N VAL A 245 11.16 -8.33 -14.56
CA VAL A 245 11.01 -9.60 -13.83
C VAL A 245 9.54 -10.04 -13.78
N LEU A 246 8.60 -9.12 -13.54
CA LEU A 246 7.17 -9.44 -13.53
C LEU A 246 6.70 -9.92 -14.92
N ASP A 247 7.22 -9.32 -16.00
CA ASP A 247 6.91 -9.76 -17.37
C ASP A 247 7.52 -11.15 -17.67
N ALA A 248 8.72 -11.41 -17.17
CA ALA A 248 9.40 -12.70 -17.35
C ALA A 248 8.79 -13.84 -16.53
N LEU A 249 8.15 -13.54 -15.39
CA LEU A 249 7.52 -14.51 -14.49
C LEU A 249 6.01 -14.61 -14.69
N HIS A 250 5.43 -13.86 -15.64
CA HIS A 250 3.97 -13.84 -15.88
C HIS A 250 3.46 -15.22 -16.25
N LEU A 251 2.40 -15.68 -15.53
CA LEU A 251 1.80 -17.02 -15.60
C LEU A 251 0.75 -17.13 -16.71
#